data_cdd7a1f31f16fb04139217d06bf2ca6d
#
_entry.id   cdd7a1f31f16fb04139217d06bf2ca6d
#
_cell.length_a   1.000
_cell.length_b   1.000
_cell.length_c   1.000
_cell.angle_alpha   90.00
_cell.angle_beta   90.00
_cell.angle_gamma   90.00
#
_symmetry.space_group_name_H-M   'P 1'
#
loop_
_entity.id
_entity.type
_entity.pdbx_description
1 polymer ?
#
loop_
_entity_poly.entity_id
_entity_poly.type
_entity_poly.pdbx_seq_one_letter_code
_entity_poly.pdbx_strand_id
1 'polypeptide(L)'
;MTHAFSSLDELGDGYGFRKIRKPLGVKAFGVNAIVYPPGYEGFHHFHDLQDELYFVHSGEARMEADGEVRTFGPGGLMHVESTTPRKVSNASETEDLVLIVVGGKDGYVERDGHMVDEDDVDRRAAFGSGATS
;
A
#
# COMPACT_ATOMS: atom_id res chain seq x y z
N MET A 1 -15.87 21.80 5.50
CA MET A 1 -15.20 21.75 4.19
C MET A 1 -15.76 20.57 3.41
N THR A 2 -16.19 20.80 2.17
CA THR A 2 -16.88 19.78 1.37
C THR A 2 -15.94 19.03 0.41
N HIS A 3 -14.74 19.56 0.17
CA HIS A 3 -13.81 18.97 -0.80
C HIS A 3 -12.37 19.41 -0.50
N ALA A 4 -11.42 18.70 -1.10
CA ALA A 4 -9.99 19.02 -0.99
C ALA A 4 -9.25 18.56 -2.24
N PHE A 5 -8.18 19.25 -2.58
CA PHE A 5 -7.29 18.91 -3.71
C PHE A 5 -5.87 18.74 -3.20
N SER A 6 -5.16 17.78 -3.77
CA SER A 6 -3.72 17.64 -3.57
C SER A 6 -3.13 16.79 -4.69
N SER A 7 -1.83 16.54 -4.63
CA SER A 7 -1.13 15.61 -5.54
C SER A 7 -0.19 14.74 -4.73
N LEU A 8 0.27 13.63 -5.32
CA LEU A 8 1.22 12.75 -4.64
C LEU A 8 2.50 13.48 -4.27
N ASP A 9 2.97 14.39 -5.13
CA ASP A 9 4.19 15.16 -4.85
C ASP A 9 4.01 16.15 -3.70
N GLU A 10 2.82 16.73 -3.56
CA GLU A 10 2.52 17.63 -2.45
C GLU A 10 2.37 16.90 -1.12
N LEU A 11 2.00 15.63 -1.15
CA LEU A 11 1.75 14.83 0.05
C LEU A 11 3.00 14.19 0.64
N GLY A 12 4.12 14.25 -0.04
CA GLY A 12 5.37 13.72 0.48
C GLY A 12 6.43 13.58 -0.60
N ASP A 13 7.62 13.16 -0.18
CA ASP A 13 8.74 12.87 -1.05
C ASP A 13 9.45 11.61 -0.55
N GLY A 14 10.37 11.08 -1.37
CA GLY A 14 11.15 9.90 -1.01
C GLY A 14 10.31 8.62 -0.94
N TYR A 15 10.88 7.63 -0.29
CA TYR A 15 10.30 6.29 -0.20
C TYR A 15 9.45 6.13 1.05
N GLY A 16 8.51 5.18 0.98
CA GLY A 16 7.63 4.89 2.09
C GLY A 16 6.18 5.23 1.79
N PHE A 17 5.41 5.41 2.85
CA PHE A 17 4.00 5.73 2.74
C PHE A 17 3.79 7.23 2.55
N ARG A 18 2.87 7.58 1.64
CA ARG A 18 2.36 8.94 1.51
C ARG A 18 0.90 8.92 1.91
N LYS A 19 0.58 9.60 3.00
CA LYS A 19 -0.78 9.63 3.54
C LYS A 19 -1.67 10.45 2.62
N ILE A 20 -2.78 9.87 2.22
CA ILE A 20 -3.79 10.54 1.40
C ILE A 20 -5.03 10.81 2.22
N ARG A 21 -5.48 9.83 3.00
CA ARG A 21 -6.75 9.91 3.74
C ARG A 21 -6.84 11.15 4.63
N LYS A 22 -5.89 11.32 5.54
CA LYS A 22 -5.95 12.41 6.52
C LYS A 22 -5.81 13.79 5.89
N PRO A 23 -4.80 14.06 5.06
CA PRO A 23 -4.66 15.38 4.44
C PRO A 23 -5.86 15.80 3.59
N LEU A 24 -6.50 14.85 2.91
CA LEU A 24 -7.68 15.14 2.07
C LEU A 24 -9.01 15.01 2.80
N GLY A 25 -9.00 14.58 4.06
CA GLY A 25 -10.22 14.47 4.84
C GLY A 25 -11.15 13.34 4.40
N VAL A 26 -10.60 12.27 3.83
CA VAL A 26 -11.38 11.10 3.41
C VAL A 26 -11.84 10.34 4.64
N LYS A 27 -13.15 10.13 4.79
CA LYS A 27 -13.73 9.46 5.96
C LYS A 27 -14.30 8.08 5.64
N ALA A 28 -14.66 7.85 4.39
CA ALA A 28 -15.43 6.66 4.01
C ALA A 28 -14.56 5.42 3.82
N PHE A 29 -13.26 5.58 3.61
CA PHE A 29 -12.33 4.47 3.38
C PHE A 29 -10.91 4.91 3.69
N GLY A 30 -10.01 3.94 3.84
CA GLY A 30 -8.57 4.20 3.94
C GLY A 30 -7.96 4.32 2.55
N VAL A 31 -7.03 5.24 2.38
CA VAL A 31 -6.28 5.36 1.14
C VAL A 31 -4.91 5.96 1.41
N ASN A 32 -3.87 5.32 0.87
CA ASN A 32 -2.50 5.80 0.94
C ASN A 32 -1.79 5.48 -0.37
N ALA A 33 -0.72 6.20 -0.65
CA ALA A 33 0.26 5.80 -1.64
C ALA A 33 1.45 5.15 -0.96
N ILE A 34 2.14 4.29 -1.68
CA ILE A 34 3.39 3.68 -1.24
C ILE A 34 4.39 3.84 -2.37
N VAL A 35 5.60 4.30 -2.04
CA VAL A 35 6.68 4.41 -3.02
C VAL A 35 7.81 3.49 -2.58
N TYR A 36 8.10 2.48 -3.41
CA TYR A 36 9.19 1.52 -3.17
C TYR A 36 10.36 1.79 -4.10
N PRO A 37 11.60 1.78 -3.57
CA PRO A 37 12.78 1.88 -4.43
C PRO A 37 12.94 0.64 -5.32
N PRO A 38 13.82 0.72 -6.36
CA PRO A 38 14.08 -0.43 -7.23
C PRO A 38 14.43 -1.68 -6.43
N GLY A 39 13.85 -2.81 -6.83
CA GLY A 39 14.10 -4.11 -6.22
C GLY A 39 13.58 -4.31 -4.80
N TYR A 40 12.86 -3.35 -4.25
CA TYR A 40 12.39 -3.44 -2.86
C TYR A 40 11.35 -4.55 -2.70
N GLU A 41 11.61 -5.44 -1.74
CA GLU A 41 10.68 -6.51 -1.41
C GLU A 41 9.65 -6.00 -0.41
N GLY A 42 8.38 -6.17 -0.75
CA GLY A 42 7.28 -5.75 0.10
C GLY A 42 7.11 -6.62 1.34
N PHE A 43 6.03 -6.40 2.05
CA PHE A 43 5.74 -7.08 3.31
C PHE A 43 4.62 -8.08 3.13
N HIS A 44 4.86 -9.30 3.59
CA HIS A 44 3.84 -10.35 3.59
C HIS A 44 2.95 -10.13 4.83
N HIS A 45 1.70 -9.77 4.63
CA HIS A 45 0.80 -9.41 5.71
C HIS A 45 -0.65 -9.72 5.39
N PHE A 46 -1.50 -9.62 6.39
CA PHE A 46 -2.95 -9.74 6.26
C PHE A 46 -3.61 -8.75 7.22
N HIS A 47 -4.91 -8.60 7.12
CA HIS A 47 -5.71 -7.73 7.98
C HIS A 47 -6.82 -8.52 8.69
N ASP A 48 -7.32 -7.97 9.79
CA ASP A 48 -8.43 -8.61 10.50
C ASP A 48 -9.77 -8.35 9.82
N LEU A 49 -10.04 -7.11 9.43
CA LEU A 49 -11.35 -6.69 8.94
C LEU A 49 -11.31 -6.05 7.57
N GLN A 50 -10.34 -5.18 7.29
CA GLN A 50 -10.39 -4.40 6.05
C GLN A 50 -9.98 -5.19 4.83
N ASP A 51 -10.79 -5.08 3.78
CA ASP A 51 -10.43 -5.53 2.45
C ASP A 51 -9.59 -4.46 1.77
N GLU A 52 -8.72 -4.83 0.83
CA GLU A 52 -7.85 -3.87 0.17
C GLU A 52 -7.85 -4.03 -1.34
N LEU A 53 -7.72 -2.89 -2.02
CA LEU A 53 -7.49 -2.82 -3.45
C LEU A 53 -6.14 -2.12 -3.68
N TYR A 54 -5.28 -2.77 -4.44
CA TYR A 54 -3.98 -2.24 -4.85
C TYR A 54 -4.03 -1.83 -6.31
N PHE A 55 -3.51 -0.66 -6.62
CA PHE A 55 -3.45 -0.13 -7.97
C PHE A 55 -2.03 0.35 -8.27
N VAL A 56 -1.46 -0.11 -9.39
CA VAL A 56 -0.14 0.33 -9.84
C VAL A 56 -0.30 1.66 -10.58
N HIS A 57 0.21 2.73 -9.98
CA HIS A 57 0.22 4.04 -10.60
C HIS A 57 1.37 4.15 -11.60
N SER A 58 2.59 3.75 -11.20
CA SER A 58 3.76 3.74 -12.06
C SER A 58 4.76 2.68 -11.60
N GLY A 59 5.61 2.23 -12.52
CA GLY A 59 6.59 1.18 -12.28
C GLY A 59 6.02 -0.20 -12.53
N GLU A 60 6.68 -1.23 -11.96
CA GLU A 60 6.27 -2.63 -12.08
C GLU A 60 6.10 -3.27 -10.73
N ALA A 61 4.96 -3.88 -10.49
CA ALA A 61 4.66 -4.53 -9.22
C ALA A 61 4.58 -6.05 -9.40
N ARG A 62 5.26 -6.78 -8.51
CA ARG A 62 5.00 -8.21 -8.33
C ARG A 62 4.00 -8.34 -7.20
N MET A 63 2.81 -8.80 -7.54
CA MET A 63 1.69 -8.95 -6.62
C MET A 63 1.48 -10.41 -6.26
N GLU A 64 1.39 -10.69 -4.97
CA GLU A 64 1.24 -12.03 -4.44
C GLU A 64 0.07 -12.06 -3.47
N ALA A 65 -0.85 -13.00 -3.66
CA ALA A 65 -2.00 -13.23 -2.81
C ALA A 65 -2.23 -14.73 -2.69
N ASP A 66 -2.18 -15.24 -1.46
CA ASP A 66 -2.43 -16.65 -1.15
C ASP A 66 -1.62 -17.60 -2.04
N GLY A 67 -0.35 -17.27 -2.29
CA GLY A 67 0.58 -18.08 -3.08
C GLY A 67 0.53 -17.86 -4.58
N GLU A 68 -0.46 -17.15 -5.11
CA GLU A 68 -0.52 -16.80 -6.52
C GLU A 68 0.27 -15.51 -6.76
N VAL A 69 1.15 -15.51 -7.76
CA VAL A 69 2.02 -14.38 -8.08
C VAL A 69 1.77 -13.91 -9.49
N ARG A 70 1.59 -12.59 -9.65
CA ARG A 70 1.48 -11.95 -10.96
C ARG A 70 2.23 -10.63 -10.97
N THR A 71 2.77 -10.26 -12.13
CA THR A 71 3.51 -9.00 -12.30
C THR A 71 2.74 -8.08 -13.25
N PHE A 72 2.58 -6.82 -12.85
CA PHE A 72 1.86 -5.81 -13.63
C PHE A 72 2.65 -4.51 -13.72
N GLY A 73 2.54 -3.85 -14.87
CA GLY A 73 2.92 -2.46 -15.05
C GLY A 73 1.79 -1.50 -14.63
N PRO A 74 1.88 -0.22 -15.04
CA PRO A 74 0.86 0.78 -14.69
C PRO A 74 -0.55 0.34 -15.07
N GLY A 75 -1.50 0.55 -14.16
CA GLY A 75 -2.87 0.11 -14.32
C GLY A 75 -3.16 -1.27 -13.73
N GLY A 76 -2.14 -2.01 -13.27
CA GLY A 76 -2.33 -3.30 -12.62
C GLY A 76 -3.17 -3.18 -11.35
N LEU A 77 -3.98 -4.20 -11.08
CA LEU A 77 -4.92 -4.19 -9.96
C LEU A 77 -4.87 -5.53 -9.22
N MET A 78 -4.98 -5.46 -7.88
CA MET A 78 -5.19 -6.63 -7.05
C MET A 78 -6.18 -6.31 -5.95
N HIS A 79 -7.24 -7.10 -5.84
CA HIS A 79 -8.16 -7.05 -4.71
C HIS A 79 -7.91 -8.26 -3.81
N VAL A 80 -7.86 -8.04 -2.51
CA VAL A 80 -7.76 -9.10 -1.51
C VAL A 80 -8.73 -8.84 -0.38
N GLU A 81 -9.38 -9.91 0.07
CA GLU A 81 -10.17 -9.86 1.29
C GLU A 81 -9.27 -9.85 2.51
N SER A 82 -9.78 -9.37 3.63
CA SER A 82 -9.00 -9.01 4.83
C SER A 82 -7.97 -10.05 5.25
N THR A 83 -8.39 -11.28 5.49
CA THR A 83 -7.51 -12.31 6.06
C THR A 83 -6.61 -13.02 5.04
N THR A 84 -6.74 -12.70 3.76
CA THR A 84 -5.87 -13.27 2.73
C THR A 84 -4.46 -12.70 2.86
N PRO A 85 -3.43 -13.53 3.08
CA PRO A 85 -2.05 -13.04 3.09
C PRO A 85 -1.67 -12.48 1.73
N ARG A 86 -1.03 -11.32 1.74
CA ARG A 86 -0.62 -10.65 0.49
C ARG A 86 0.72 -9.99 0.65
N LYS A 87 1.38 -9.78 -0.49
CA LYS A 87 2.66 -9.10 -0.58
C LYS A 87 2.75 -8.41 -1.93
N VAL A 88 3.19 -7.15 -1.94
CA VAL A 88 3.48 -6.43 -3.18
C VAL A 88 4.90 -5.92 -3.12
N SER A 89 5.69 -6.22 -4.16
CA SER A 89 7.09 -5.87 -4.24
C SER A 89 7.37 -5.11 -5.53
N ASN A 90 8.45 -4.32 -5.55
CA ASN A 90 8.91 -3.68 -6.77
C ASN A 90 9.65 -4.73 -7.63
N ALA A 91 9.08 -5.05 -8.78
CA ALA A 91 9.64 -6.03 -9.70
C ALA A 91 10.75 -5.44 -10.59
N SER A 92 10.91 -4.12 -10.62
CA SER A 92 11.95 -3.46 -11.41
C SER A 92 13.21 -3.25 -10.58
N GLU A 93 14.37 -3.50 -11.20
CA GLU A 93 15.67 -3.23 -10.57
C GLU A 93 16.16 -1.80 -10.85
N THR A 94 15.44 -1.03 -11.65
CA THR A 94 15.89 0.28 -12.11
C THR A 94 14.92 1.41 -11.83
N GLU A 95 13.66 1.14 -11.64
CA GLU A 95 12.62 2.16 -11.48
C GLU A 95 11.88 2.04 -10.17
N ASP A 96 11.39 3.17 -9.67
CA ASP A 96 10.53 3.22 -8.50
C ASP A 96 9.17 2.62 -8.81
N LEU A 97 8.54 2.04 -7.80
CA LEU A 97 7.16 1.60 -7.87
C LEU A 97 6.28 2.53 -7.04
N VAL A 98 5.22 3.04 -7.65
CA VAL A 98 4.22 3.83 -6.93
C VAL A 98 2.89 3.07 -6.94
N LEU A 99 2.42 2.75 -5.75
CA LEU A 99 1.14 2.07 -5.54
C LEU A 99 0.14 3.02 -4.90
N ILE A 100 -1.13 2.85 -5.25
CA ILE A 100 -2.25 3.41 -4.49
C ILE A 100 -2.96 2.23 -3.82
N VAL A 101 -3.19 2.33 -2.52
CA VAL A 101 -3.85 1.28 -1.74
C VAL A 101 -5.09 1.85 -1.09
N VAL A 102 -6.22 1.21 -1.36
CA VAL A 102 -7.52 1.59 -0.80
C VAL A 102 -8.01 0.45 0.08
N GLY A 103 -8.45 0.77 1.29
CA GLY A 103 -8.92 -0.26 2.21
C GLY A 103 -10.14 0.18 3.01
N GLY A 104 -10.93 -0.80 3.45
CA GLY A 104 -12.10 -0.54 4.26
C GLY A 104 -12.96 -1.77 4.46
N LYS A 105 -14.01 -1.58 5.27
CA LYS A 105 -15.07 -2.57 5.48
C LYS A 105 -16.30 -1.79 5.92
N ASP A 106 -17.18 -1.50 4.98
CA ASP A 106 -18.35 -0.63 5.23
C ASP A 106 -17.94 0.72 5.80
N GLY A 107 -16.78 1.24 5.37
CA GLY A 107 -16.18 2.46 5.84
C GLY A 107 -14.70 2.29 6.18
N TYR A 108 -14.13 3.33 6.76
CA TYR A 108 -12.73 3.28 7.18
C TYR A 108 -12.54 2.31 8.35
N VAL A 109 -11.48 1.52 8.27
CA VAL A 109 -11.05 0.62 9.36
C VAL A 109 -9.69 1.11 9.84
N GLU A 110 -9.52 1.26 11.15
CA GLU A 110 -8.22 1.58 11.75
C GLU A 110 -7.24 0.44 11.53
N ARG A 111 -5.97 0.70 11.80
CA ARG A 111 -4.90 -0.26 11.56
C ARG A 111 -5.22 -1.62 12.19
N ASP A 112 -5.30 -2.64 11.35
CA ASP A 112 -5.59 -4.01 11.76
C ASP A 112 -4.67 -5.02 11.07
N GLY A 113 -3.55 -4.54 10.50
CA GLY A 113 -2.60 -5.37 9.77
C GLY A 113 -1.69 -6.18 10.68
N HIS A 114 -1.34 -7.38 10.22
CA HIS A 114 -0.42 -8.29 10.90
C HIS A 114 0.61 -8.82 9.91
N MET A 115 1.90 -8.78 10.30
CA MET A 115 2.95 -9.40 9.49
C MET A 115 2.88 -10.92 9.63
N VAL A 116 3.00 -11.62 8.50
CA VAL A 116 3.12 -13.08 8.48
C VAL A 116 4.47 -13.50 9.05
N ASP A 117 5.53 -12.76 8.71
CA ASP A 117 6.90 -13.02 9.17
C ASP A 117 7.26 -11.99 10.25
N GLU A 118 7.67 -12.47 11.43
CA GLU A 118 8.08 -11.60 12.53
C GLU A 118 9.27 -10.72 12.19
N ASP A 119 10.16 -11.18 11.33
CA ASP A 119 11.33 -10.40 10.90
C ASP A 119 10.91 -9.13 10.12
N ASP A 120 9.73 -9.14 9.52
CA ASP A 120 9.22 -7.99 8.79
C ASP A 120 8.70 -6.88 9.69
N VAL A 121 8.43 -7.15 10.96
CA VAL A 121 7.90 -6.14 11.90
C VAL A 121 8.85 -4.96 12.02
N ASP A 122 10.13 -5.22 12.29
CA ASP A 122 11.14 -4.17 12.43
C ASP A 122 11.41 -3.48 11.09
N ARG A 123 11.51 -4.26 10.02
CA ARG A 123 11.72 -3.72 8.66
C ARG A 123 10.57 -2.79 8.26
N ARG A 124 9.34 -3.17 8.57
CA ARG A 124 8.15 -2.37 8.28
C ARG A 124 8.14 -1.07 9.10
N ALA A 125 8.49 -1.15 10.38
CA ALA A 125 8.55 0.02 11.25
C ALA A 125 9.60 1.04 10.77
N ALA A 126 10.71 0.57 10.19
CA ALA A 126 11.77 1.42 9.68
C ALA A 126 11.47 2.00 8.28
N PHE A 127 10.45 1.50 7.59
CA PHE A 127 10.14 1.87 6.22
C PHE A 127 9.35 3.17 6.14
N GLY A 128 10.03 4.26 5.88
CA GLY A 128 9.40 5.55 5.61
C GLY A 128 8.66 6.16 6.81
N SER A 129 8.57 7.47 6.85
CA SER A 129 7.95 8.21 7.95
C SER A 129 6.42 8.14 7.94
N GLY A 130 5.82 7.70 6.84
CA GLY A 130 4.37 7.58 6.70
C GLY A 130 3.79 6.27 7.18
N ALA A 131 4.59 5.40 7.76
CA ALA A 131 4.20 4.05 8.15
C ALA A 131 3.01 3.98 9.12
N THR A 132 2.76 5.03 9.83
CA THR A 132 1.66 5.12 10.81
C THR A 132 0.48 5.86 10.21
N SER A 133 -0.10 5.33 9.21
CA SER A 133 -1.24 5.97 8.55
C SER A 133 -2.40 6.30 9.51
#